data_d3534b0f1c7f82a8fa0ae5d4fe7765ce
#
_entry.id   d3534b0f1c7f82a8fa0ae5d4fe7765ce
#
_cell.length_a   1.000
_cell.length_b   1.000
_cell.length_c   1.000
_cell.angle_alpha   90.00
_cell.angle_beta   90.00
_cell.angle_gamma   90.00
#
_symmetry.space_group_name_H-M   'P 1'
#
loop_
_entity.id
_entity.type
_entity.pdbx_description
1 polymer ?
#
loop_
_entity_poly.entity_id
_entity_poly.type
_entity_poly.pdbx_seq_one_letter_code
_entity_poly.pdbx_strand_id
1 'polypeptide(L)'
;VDDDCSLIQYETKLFILNHSVLAEEYFYQTVVFNFNYFYKLEIPSRPKIKDLISIGLDMDDMKVVTMTQEKKIPKDQRVDAAITTLMNQTKRAMLEDYFSIKIDDDGHLCTLPDLLPGYTPLKVSLPVLVATLGTKVDFQDERTCFEDVAQCLARCFSSLPFNNTVDSINGKRNISIDAQILVP
;
A
#
# COMPACT_ATOMS: atom_id res chain seq x y z
N VAL A 1 -1.18 21.41 16.66
CA VAL A 1 -1.33 20.69 15.41
C VAL A 1 -0.33 19.57 15.45
N ASP A 2 -0.78 18.36 15.30
CA ASP A 2 0.01 17.13 15.38
C ASP A 2 0.81 16.94 14.08
N ASP A 3 1.88 16.11 14.09
CA ASP A 3 2.70 15.85 12.89
C ASP A 3 1.87 15.24 11.75
N ASP A 4 0.71 14.65 12.07
CA ASP A 4 -0.20 14.02 11.11
C ASP A 4 -1.26 14.97 10.53
N CYS A 5 -1.36 16.21 11.01
CA CYS A 5 -2.40 17.15 10.61
C CYS A 5 -1.84 18.53 10.30
N SER A 6 -2.33 19.15 9.24
CA SER A 6 -2.07 20.54 8.88
C SER A 6 -3.33 21.39 8.95
N LEU A 7 -3.14 22.66 9.29
CA LEU A 7 -4.20 23.66 9.25
C LEU A 7 -4.02 24.48 7.98
N ILE A 8 -5.04 24.52 7.13
CA ILE A 8 -5.04 25.34 5.93
C ILE A 8 -6.22 26.30 5.92
N GLN A 9 -5.98 27.49 5.39
CA GLN A 9 -7.05 28.46 5.14
C GLN A 9 -7.35 28.51 3.65
N TYR A 10 -8.63 28.33 3.31
CA TYR A 10 -9.13 28.54 1.94
C TYR A 10 -10.32 29.49 2.02
N GLU A 11 -10.22 30.60 1.32
CA GLU A 11 -11.18 31.72 1.43
C GLU A 11 -11.37 32.17 2.89
N THR A 12 -12.61 32.13 3.39
CA THR A 12 -12.98 32.50 4.78
C THR A 12 -13.05 31.30 5.74
N LYS A 13 -12.70 30.10 5.25
CA LYS A 13 -12.81 28.85 6.02
C LYS A 13 -11.44 28.33 6.41
N LEU A 14 -11.39 27.71 7.59
CA LEU A 14 -10.22 27.03 8.11
C LEU A 14 -10.48 25.52 8.09
N PHE A 15 -9.52 24.75 7.55
CA PHE A 15 -9.62 23.31 7.43
C PHE A 15 -8.48 22.65 8.18
N ILE A 16 -8.79 21.55 8.86
CA ILE A 16 -7.78 20.63 9.39
C ILE A 16 -7.66 19.47 8.40
N LEU A 17 -6.46 19.27 7.86
CA LEU A 17 -6.14 18.16 6.94
C LEU A 17 -5.41 17.07 7.70
N ASN A 18 -5.93 15.86 7.62
CA ASN A 18 -5.20 14.66 8.00
C ASN A 18 -4.38 14.17 6.79
N HIS A 19 -3.04 14.15 6.92
CA HIS A 19 -2.14 13.85 5.82
C HIS A 19 -2.29 12.41 5.33
N SER A 20 -2.45 11.44 6.25
CA SER A 20 -2.58 10.03 5.88
C SER A 20 -3.85 9.77 5.09
N VAL A 21 -4.98 10.34 5.53
CA VAL A 21 -6.26 10.21 4.83
C VAL A 21 -6.23 10.89 3.46
N LEU A 22 -5.62 12.09 3.39
CA LEU A 22 -5.48 12.81 2.12
C LEU A 22 -4.59 12.06 1.14
N ALA A 23 -3.46 11.52 1.62
CA ALA A 23 -2.54 10.74 0.79
C ALA A 23 -3.19 9.43 0.29
N GLU A 24 -3.93 8.72 1.16
CA GLU A 24 -4.65 7.50 0.77
C GLU A 24 -5.66 7.80 -0.34
N GLU A 25 -6.47 8.85 -0.18
CA GLU A 25 -7.44 9.27 -1.19
C GLU A 25 -6.77 9.71 -2.50
N TYR A 26 -5.68 10.48 -2.42
CA TYR A 26 -4.92 10.91 -3.59
C TYR A 26 -4.39 9.71 -4.39
N PHE A 27 -3.76 8.74 -3.73
CA PHE A 27 -3.25 7.55 -4.40
C PHE A 27 -4.37 6.66 -4.93
N TYR A 28 -5.49 6.53 -4.19
CA TYR A 28 -6.66 5.79 -4.67
C TYR A 28 -7.19 6.38 -5.98
N GLN A 29 -7.42 7.68 -6.03
CA GLN A 29 -7.88 8.37 -7.24
C GLN A 29 -6.85 8.24 -8.36
N THR A 30 -5.56 8.38 -8.05
CA THR A 30 -4.49 8.20 -9.04
C THR A 30 -4.54 6.80 -9.66
N VAL A 31 -4.77 5.75 -8.88
CA VAL A 31 -4.92 4.39 -9.41
C VAL A 31 -6.16 4.28 -10.27
N VAL A 32 -7.32 4.73 -9.79
CA VAL A 32 -8.60 4.59 -10.50
C VAL A 32 -8.62 5.33 -11.84
N PHE A 33 -7.98 6.50 -11.93
CA PHE A 33 -7.94 7.28 -13.18
C PHE A 33 -6.88 6.84 -14.17
N ASN A 34 -5.93 5.97 -13.78
CA ASN A 34 -4.79 5.60 -14.63
C ASN A 34 -4.64 4.09 -14.85
N PHE A 35 -5.70 3.30 -14.74
CA PHE A 35 -5.65 1.87 -15.05
C PHE A 35 -4.98 1.61 -16.40
N ASN A 36 -4.04 0.65 -16.44
CA ASN A 36 -3.29 0.27 -17.63
C ASN A 36 -2.30 1.33 -18.18
N TYR A 37 -2.10 2.45 -17.49
CA TYR A 37 -1.20 3.53 -17.95
C TYR A 37 -0.06 3.82 -16.98
N PHE A 38 0.24 2.91 -16.05
CA PHE A 38 1.32 3.11 -15.08
C PHE A 38 2.68 2.78 -15.68
N TYR A 39 3.67 3.63 -15.39
CA TYR A 39 5.06 3.23 -15.49
C TYR A 39 5.38 2.16 -14.46
N LYS A 40 6.40 1.32 -14.71
CA LYS A 40 6.81 0.26 -13.81
C LYS A 40 7.90 0.77 -12.86
N LEU A 41 7.64 0.68 -11.57
CA LEU A 41 8.64 0.90 -10.52
C LEU A 41 9.30 -0.44 -10.21
N GLU A 42 10.57 -0.61 -10.59
CA GLU A 42 11.33 -1.84 -10.33
C GLU A 42 11.64 -2.01 -8.84
N ILE A 43 11.52 -3.23 -8.35
CA ILE A 43 11.91 -3.61 -6.99
C ILE A 43 13.22 -4.40 -7.03
N PRO A 44 14.39 -3.76 -6.82
CA PRO A 44 15.69 -4.41 -7.00
C PRO A 44 15.92 -5.62 -6.10
N SER A 45 15.30 -5.62 -4.91
CA SER A 45 15.45 -6.72 -3.93
C SER A 45 14.66 -7.98 -4.29
N ARG A 46 13.68 -7.87 -5.20
CA ARG A 46 12.79 -8.97 -5.64
C ARG A 46 12.41 -9.92 -4.51
N PRO A 47 11.71 -9.45 -3.46
CA PRO A 47 11.36 -10.29 -2.33
C PRO A 47 10.38 -11.39 -2.76
N LYS A 48 10.45 -12.57 -2.09
CA LYS A 48 9.49 -13.65 -2.32
C LYS A 48 8.13 -13.29 -1.72
N ILE A 49 7.06 -13.50 -2.49
CA ILE A 49 5.68 -13.24 -2.02
C ILE A 49 5.34 -14.09 -0.79
N LYS A 50 5.88 -15.30 -0.67
CA LYS A 50 5.68 -16.16 0.50
C LYS A 50 6.14 -15.49 1.79
N ASP A 51 7.33 -14.89 1.78
CA ASP A 51 7.89 -14.22 2.95
C ASP A 51 7.09 -12.95 3.27
N LEU A 52 6.73 -12.18 2.23
CA LEU A 52 5.90 -10.99 2.39
C LEU A 52 4.53 -11.32 2.97
N ILE A 53 3.84 -12.35 2.45
CA ILE A 53 2.53 -12.79 2.96
C ILE A 53 2.65 -13.21 4.42
N SER A 54 3.66 -14.01 4.77
CA SER A 54 3.86 -14.46 6.14
C SER A 54 4.02 -13.30 7.12
N ILE A 55 4.86 -12.32 6.78
CA ILE A 55 5.07 -11.10 7.59
C ILE A 55 3.79 -10.25 7.66
N GLY A 56 3.12 -10.05 6.52
CA GLY A 56 1.90 -9.25 6.44
C GLY A 56 0.76 -9.82 7.29
N LEU A 57 0.61 -11.15 7.32
CA LEU A 57 -0.38 -11.81 8.16
C LEU A 57 -0.06 -11.68 9.66
N ASP A 58 1.21 -11.72 10.05
CA ASP A 58 1.61 -11.45 11.44
C ASP A 58 1.26 -10.03 11.86
N MET A 59 1.51 -9.06 10.98
CA MET A 59 1.16 -7.65 11.23
C MET A 59 -0.36 -7.44 11.35
N ASP A 60 -1.16 -8.14 10.54
CA ASP A 60 -2.63 -8.09 10.60
C ASP A 60 -3.14 -8.77 11.88
N ASP A 61 -2.58 -9.91 12.26
CA ASP A 61 -2.93 -10.64 13.47
C ASP A 61 -2.61 -9.85 14.75
N MET A 62 -1.53 -9.07 14.77
CA MET A 62 -1.19 -8.18 15.88
C MET A 62 -2.21 -7.05 16.06
N LYS A 63 -2.83 -6.56 14.98
CA LYS A 63 -3.86 -5.50 15.05
C LYS A 63 -5.20 -6.02 15.58
N VAL A 64 -5.50 -7.31 15.41
CA VAL A 64 -6.81 -7.93 15.72
C VAL A 64 -6.87 -8.51 17.13
N VAL A 65 -5.81 -8.50 17.93
CA VAL A 65 -5.75 -9.10 19.29
C VAL A 65 -6.80 -8.56 20.29
N THR A 66 -7.59 -7.56 19.90
CA THR A 66 -8.53 -6.90 20.83
C THR A 66 -9.99 -7.37 20.78
N MET A 67 -10.46 -8.12 19.78
CA MET A 67 -11.89 -8.48 19.75
C MET A 67 -12.19 -9.75 18.95
N THR A 68 -12.46 -10.85 19.57
CA THR A 68 -13.10 -12.09 19.11
C THR A 68 -12.20 -13.32 18.99
N GLN A 69 -12.52 -14.32 19.82
CA GLN A 69 -12.08 -15.73 19.70
C GLN A 69 -12.87 -16.42 18.58
N GLU A 70 -12.73 -15.99 17.35
CA GLU A 70 -13.17 -16.80 16.23
C GLU A 70 -12.08 -17.85 15.91
N LYS A 71 -12.51 -19.04 15.49
CA LYS A 71 -11.66 -20.17 15.14
C LYS A 71 -10.75 -19.78 13.97
N LYS A 72 -9.58 -19.18 14.27
CA LYS A 72 -8.64 -18.71 13.24
C LYS A 72 -8.14 -19.91 12.42
N ILE A 73 -8.26 -19.80 11.10
CA ILE A 73 -7.61 -20.72 10.15
C ILE A 73 -6.09 -20.68 10.43
N PRO A 74 -5.40 -21.83 10.48
CA PRO A 74 -3.95 -21.87 10.67
C PRO A 74 -3.22 -20.95 9.69
N LYS A 75 -2.20 -20.25 10.17
CA LYS A 75 -1.42 -19.30 9.38
C LYS A 75 -0.90 -19.92 8.08
N ASP A 76 -0.35 -21.13 8.16
CA ASP A 76 0.23 -21.84 7.01
C ASP A 76 -0.82 -22.03 5.89
N GLN A 77 -2.06 -22.40 6.24
CA GLN A 77 -3.14 -22.52 5.25
C GLN A 77 -3.52 -21.19 4.62
N ARG A 78 -3.47 -20.10 5.41
CA ARG A 78 -3.74 -18.74 4.89
C ARG A 78 -2.63 -18.30 3.93
N VAL A 79 -1.38 -18.59 4.26
CA VAL A 79 -0.21 -18.33 3.41
C VAL A 79 -0.32 -19.11 2.10
N ASP A 80 -0.58 -20.41 2.16
CA ASP A 80 -0.66 -21.26 0.98
C ASP A 80 -1.84 -20.87 0.07
N ALA A 81 -2.99 -20.53 0.64
CA ALA A 81 -4.15 -20.05 -0.10
C ALA A 81 -3.84 -18.72 -0.82
N ALA A 82 -3.17 -17.77 -0.13
CA ALA A 82 -2.80 -16.50 -0.71
C ALA A 82 -1.77 -16.67 -1.84
N ILE A 83 -0.76 -17.55 -1.67
CA ILE A 83 0.20 -17.89 -2.72
C ILE A 83 -0.52 -18.48 -3.93
N THR A 84 -1.39 -19.46 -3.72
CA THR A 84 -2.18 -20.07 -4.80
C THR A 84 -3.00 -19.04 -5.56
N THR A 85 -3.58 -18.08 -4.86
CA THR A 85 -4.35 -16.99 -5.44
C THR A 85 -3.47 -16.10 -6.32
N LEU A 86 -2.32 -15.65 -5.80
CA LEU A 86 -1.43 -14.72 -6.51
C LEU A 86 -0.60 -15.40 -7.61
N MET A 87 -0.31 -16.70 -7.50
CA MET A 87 0.40 -17.45 -8.54
C MET A 87 -0.50 -17.93 -9.67
N ASN A 88 -1.80 -17.74 -9.58
CA ASN A 88 -2.71 -18.04 -10.69
C ASN A 88 -2.38 -17.17 -11.91
N GLN A 89 -2.17 -17.80 -13.07
CA GLN A 89 -1.70 -17.13 -14.29
C GLN A 89 -2.61 -15.98 -14.75
N THR A 90 -3.93 -16.19 -14.73
CA THR A 90 -4.91 -15.16 -15.13
C THR A 90 -4.86 -13.95 -14.20
N LYS A 91 -4.79 -14.20 -12.88
CA LYS A 91 -4.73 -13.11 -11.88
C LYS A 91 -3.41 -12.34 -11.96
N ARG A 92 -2.28 -13.04 -12.14
CA ARG A 92 -0.98 -12.40 -12.35
C ARG A 92 -0.96 -11.51 -13.60
N ALA A 93 -1.49 -12.04 -14.71
CA ALA A 93 -1.59 -11.26 -15.94
C ALA A 93 -2.44 -10.01 -15.75
N MET A 94 -3.59 -10.13 -15.11
CA MET A 94 -4.46 -8.99 -14.77
C MET A 94 -3.75 -7.96 -13.89
N LEU A 95 -3.05 -8.40 -12.84
CA LEU A 95 -2.29 -7.51 -11.93
C LEU A 95 -1.13 -6.81 -12.67
N GLU A 96 -0.44 -7.51 -13.59
CA GLU A 96 0.62 -6.89 -14.40
C GLU A 96 0.06 -5.91 -15.43
N ASP A 97 -0.98 -6.30 -16.15
CA ASP A 97 -1.53 -5.52 -17.26
C ASP A 97 -2.20 -4.24 -16.78
N TYR A 98 -3.06 -4.32 -15.76
CA TYR A 98 -3.84 -3.17 -15.30
C TYR A 98 -3.18 -2.36 -14.20
N PHE A 99 -2.33 -2.98 -13.37
CA PHE A 99 -1.75 -2.33 -12.17
C PHE A 99 -0.23 -2.31 -12.15
N SER A 100 0.45 -2.82 -13.19
CA SER A 100 1.92 -2.92 -13.23
C SER A 100 2.53 -3.68 -12.04
N ILE A 101 1.75 -4.55 -11.39
CA ILE A 101 2.21 -5.43 -10.31
C ILE A 101 2.67 -6.74 -10.95
N LYS A 102 3.98 -6.91 -11.08
CA LYS A 102 4.56 -8.11 -11.66
C LYS A 102 5.09 -9.06 -10.60
N ILE A 103 4.61 -10.30 -10.67
CA ILE A 103 5.14 -11.44 -9.91
C ILE A 103 5.69 -12.44 -10.94
N ASP A 104 6.96 -12.84 -10.80
CA ASP A 104 7.57 -13.82 -11.70
C ASP A 104 7.12 -15.26 -11.41
N ASP A 105 7.57 -16.21 -12.22
CA ASP A 105 7.18 -17.62 -12.09
C ASP A 105 7.76 -18.29 -10.85
N ASP A 106 8.83 -17.72 -10.28
CA ASP A 106 9.47 -18.18 -9.04
C ASP A 106 8.83 -17.55 -7.79
N GLY A 107 7.81 -16.70 -7.97
CA GLY A 107 7.07 -16.03 -6.90
C GLY A 107 7.82 -14.85 -6.30
N HIS A 108 8.61 -14.11 -7.07
CA HIS A 108 9.22 -12.86 -6.62
C HIS A 108 8.39 -11.66 -7.10
N LEU A 109 8.22 -10.69 -6.22
CA LEU A 109 7.63 -9.40 -6.57
C LEU A 109 8.68 -8.56 -7.30
N CYS A 110 8.45 -8.28 -8.59
CA CYS A 110 9.40 -7.61 -9.47
C CYS A 110 9.12 -6.12 -9.63
N THR A 111 7.84 -5.76 -9.85
CA THR A 111 7.46 -4.35 -10.09
C THR A 111 6.20 -3.96 -9.34
N LEU A 112 6.05 -2.66 -9.15
CA LEU A 112 4.82 -1.96 -8.71
C LEU A 112 4.52 -0.81 -9.69
N PRO A 113 3.29 -0.25 -9.67
CA PRO A 113 3.02 0.97 -10.41
C PRO A 113 3.83 2.15 -9.87
N ASP A 114 4.36 2.99 -10.76
CA ASP A 114 4.92 4.31 -10.39
C ASP A 114 3.76 5.31 -10.32
N LEU A 115 3.19 5.49 -9.12
CA LEU A 115 2.03 6.35 -8.89
C LEU A 115 2.40 7.82 -8.77
N LEU A 116 3.63 8.11 -8.37
CA LEU A 116 4.14 9.46 -8.22
C LEU A 116 5.63 9.45 -8.56
N PRO A 117 6.04 10.10 -9.67
CA PRO A 117 7.43 10.10 -10.12
C PRO A 117 8.41 10.53 -9.03
N GLY A 118 9.43 9.70 -8.79
CA GLY A 118 10.43 9.94 -7.76
C GLY A 118 10.02 9.53 -6.34
N TYR A 119 8.82 9.02 -6.14
CA TYR A 119 8.36 8.49 -4.85
C TYR A 119 8.33 6.96 -4.87
N THR A 120 8.86 6.34 -3.83
CA THR A 120 8.80 4.88 -3.64
C THR A 120 8.10 4.56 -2.33
N PRO A 121 7.16 3.60 -2.32
CA PRO A 121 6.50 3.20 -1.08
C PRO A 121 7.50 2.60 -0.10
N LEU A 122 7.19 2.70 1.19
CA LEU A 122 8.03 2.13 2.23
C LEU A 122 8.11 0.60 2.08
N LYS A 123 9.31 0.05 2.20
CA LYS A 123 9.50 -1.41 2.16
C LYS A 123 8.69 -2.15 3.22
N VAL A 124 8.43 -1.52 4.35
CA VAL A 124 7.62 -2.07 5.45
C VAL A 124 6.14 -2.22 5.09
N SER A 125 5.62 -1.50 4.10
CA SER A 125 4.22 -1.64 3.64
C SER A 125 4.02 -2.77 2.63
N LEU A 126 5.08 -3.26 1.98
CA LEU A 126 4.99 -4.33 0.99
C LEU A 126 4.40 -5.65 1.54
N PRO A 127 4.77 -6.12 2.75
CA PRO A 127 4.15 -7.30 3.34
C PRO A 127 2.64 -7.20 3.47
N VAL A 128 2.15 -6.05 3.94
CA VAL A 128 0.71 -5.81 4.11
C VAL A 128 0.02 -5.76 2.75
N LEU A 129 0.63 -5.10 1.75
CA LEU A 129 0.11 -5.06 0.39
C LEU A 129 -0.09 -6.48 -0.17
N VAL A 130 0.99 -7.29 -0.19
CA VAL A 130 0.95 -8.62 -0.83
C VAL A 130 0.04 -9.58 -0.06
N ALA A 131 0.04 -9.55 1.28
CA ALA A 131 -0.89 -10.33 2.08
C ALA A 131 -2.35 -9.97 1.81
N THR A 132 -2.66 -8.67 1.72
CA THR A 132 -4.03 -8.19 1.44
C THR A 132 -4.48 -8.55 0.03
N LEU A 133 -3.61 -8.40 -0.98
CA LEU A 133 -3.89 -8.84 -2.35
C LEU A 133 -4.21 -10.33 -2.43
N GLY A 134 -3.50 -11.18 -1.67
CA GLY A 134 -3.72 -12.62 -1.69
C GLY A 134 -4.92 -13.11 -0.88
N THR A 135 -5.39 -12.34 0.11
CA THR A 135 -6.38 -12.81 1.09
C THR A 135 -7.70 -12.03 1.11
N LYS A 136 -7.71 -10.77 0.68
CA LYS A 136 -8.88 -9.89 0.84
C LYS A 136 -9.48 -9.41 -0.47
N VAL A 137 -8.73 -9.47 -1.59
CA VAL A 137 -9.23 -9.05 -2.91
C VAL A 137 -10.19 -10.10 -3.46
N ASP A 138 -11.38 -9.66 -3.86
CA ASP A 138 -12.34 -10.51 -4.57
C ASP A 138 -12.04 -10.52 -6.08
N PHE A 139 -11.38 -11.58 -6.54
CA PHE A 139 -11.08 -11.78 -7.96
C PHE A 139 -12.24 -12.37 -8.78
N GLN A 140 -13.43 -12.55 -8.20
CA GLN A 140 -14.57 -13.11 -8.92
C GLN A 140 -15.44 -12.01 -9.56
N ASP A 141 -15.52 -10.85 -8.91
CA ASP A 141 -16.22 -9.68 -9.43
C ASP A 141 -15.22 -8.65 -9.91
N GLU A 142 -15.29 -8.28 -11.19
CA GLU A 142 -14.32 -7.39 -11.83
C GLU A 142 -14.26 -6.01 -11.15
N ARG A 143 -15.44 -5.43 -10.87
CA ARG A 143 -15.52 -4.10 -10.26
C ARG A 143 -14.92 -4.10 -8.86
N THR A 144 -15.35 -5.04 -8.02
CA THR A 144 -14.86 -5.17 -6.65
C THR A 144 -13.35 -5.45 -6.64
N CYS A 145 -12.87 -6.29 -7.57
CA CYS A 145 -11.45 -6.58 -7.71
C CYS A 145 -10.63 -5.31 -7.97
N PHE A 146 -11.07 -4.48 -8.91
CA PHE A 146 -10.36 -3.24 -9.26
C PHE A 146 -10.40 -2.22 -8.11
N GLU A 147 -11.54 -2.07 -7.43
CA GLU A 147 -11.68 -1.22 -6.25
C GLU A 147 -10.77 -1.70 -5.11
N ASP A 148 -10.74 -3.00 -4.82
CA ASP A 148 -9.93 -3.60 -3.77
C ASP A 148 -8.43 -3.45 -4.04
N VAL A 149 -7.98 -3.73 -5.27
CA VAL A 149 -6.57 -3.58 -5.65
C VAL A 149 -6.15 -2.11 -5.57
N ALA A 150 -7.00 -1.18 -6.06
CA ALA A 150 -6.73 0.26 -5.96
C ALA A 150 -6.60 0.70 -4.50
N GLN A 151 -7.47 0.22 -3.61
CA GLN A 151 -7.40 0.52 -2.19
C GLN A 151 -6.13 -0.07 -1.52
N CYS A 152 -5.72 -1.29 -1.91
CA CYS A 152 -4.49 -1.90 -1.42
C CYS A 152 -3.25 -1.09 -1.82
N LEU A 153 -3.19 -0.63 -3.06
CA LEU A 153 -2.11 0.23 -3.55
C LEU A 153 -2.12 1.59 -2.84
N ALA A 154 -3.28 2.23 -2.71
CA ALA A 154 -3.42 3.50 -2.03
C ALA A 154 -2.85 3.44 -0.60
N ARG A 155 -3.22 2.42 0.17
CA ARG A 155 -2.70 2.20 1.52
C ARG A 155 -1.20 1.92 1.56
N CYS A 156 -0.69 1.18 0.59
CA CYS A 156 0.75 0.90 0.50
C CYS A 156 1.56 2.18 0.27
N PHE A 157 1.08 3.05 -0.62
CA PHE A 157 1.76 4.28 -1.00
C PHE A 157 1.53 5.43 -0.01
N SER A 158 0.40 5.48 0.70
CA SER A 158 0.11 6.50 1.73
C SER A 158 0.78 6.24 3.08
N SER A 159 1.41 5.07 3.27
CA SER A 159 2.10 4.74 4.50
C SER A 159 3.25 5.73 4.74
N LEU A 160 3.08 6.61 5.72
CA LEU A 160 4.10 7.55 6.14
C LEU A 160 5.16 6.82 6.97
N PRO A 161 6.45 7.18 6.87
CA PRO A 161 7.45 6.66 7.78
C PRO A 161 7.07 7.09 9.21
N PHE A 162 6.81 6.12 10.08
CA PHE A 162 6.73 6.40 11.52
C PHE A 162 8.11 6.92 11.95
N ASN A 163 8.23 8.22 12.14
CA ASN A 163 9.38 8.82 12.80
C ASN A 163 9.35 8.47 14.29
N ASN A 164 9.64 7.21 14.62
CA ASN A 164 9.97 6.79 15.99
C ASN A 164 11.42 7.16 16.33
N THR A 165 11.93 8.25 15.81
CA THR A 165 13.12 8.88 16.34
C THR A 165 12.68 10.01 17.27
N VAL A 166 12.36 9.63 18.51
CA VAL A 166 12.53 10.54 19.64
C VAL A 166 14.04 10.70 19.82
N ASP A 167 14.69 11.38 18.89
CA ASP A 167 15.97 11.99 19.14
C ASP A 167 15.72 13.27 19.92
N SER A 168 15.54 13.09 21.22
CA SER A 168 15.71 14.15 22.22
C SER A 168 17.14 14.62 22.20
N ILE A 169 17.52 15.52 21.27
CA ILE A 169 18.58 16.52 21.46
C ILE A 169 18.55 17.47 20.26
N ASN A 170 18.29 18.75 20.59
CA ASN A 170 18.39 19.94 19.74
C ASN A 170 17.26 20.21 18.73
N GLY A 171 16.32 21.01 19.18
CA GLY A 171 15.24 21.68 18.44
C GLY A 171 15.66 22.51 17.23
N LYS A 172 15.86 21.86 16.10
CA LYS A 172 15.76 22.46 14.78
C LYS A 172 15.24 21.39 13.81
N ARG A 173 13.92 21.39 13.60
CA ARG A 173 13.31 20.61 12.53
C ARG A 173 13.51 21.35 11.21
N ASN A 174 14.30 20.79 10.31
CA ASN A 174 14.29 21.19 8.92
C ASN A 174 13.24 20.33 8.21
N ILE A 175 12.02 20.83 8.10
CA ILE A 175 11.01 20.27 7.20
C ILE A 175 11.20 20.99 5.87
N SER A 176 11.99 20.41 4.98
CA SER A 176 11.94 20.75 3.56
C SER A 176 10.95 19.81 2.86
N ILE A 177 9.68 20.12 2.98
CA ILE A 177 8.69 19.66 2.01
C ILE A 177 8.74 20.72 0.91
N ASP A 178 9.40 20.38 -0.21
CA ASP A 178 9.35 21.21 -1.40
C ASP A 178 7.90 21.31 -1.86
N ALA A 179 7.30 22.46 -1.62
CA ALA A 179 5.93 22.82 -1.99
C ALA A 179 5.81 23.06 -3.51
N GLN A 180 6.26 22.12 -4.34
CA GLN A 180 6.17 22.20 -5.80
C GLN A 180 5.10 21.28 -6.43
N ILE A 181 4.24 20.64 -5.64
CA ILE A 181 3.23 19.71 -6.18
C ILE A 181 1.81 20.28 -6.00
N LEU A 182 1.60 21.54 -6.29
CA LEU A 182 0.23 22.07 -6.36
C LEU A 182 0.15 23.24 -7.35
N VAL A 183 0.20 22.93 -8.64
CA VAL A 183 -0.49 23.77 -9.65
C VAL A 183 -0.82 22.89 -10.86
N PRO A 184 -2.06 22.98 -11.41
CA PRO A 184 -2.63 22.15 -12.47
C PRO A 184 -1.92 22.28 -13.80
#